data_f64621eb1ed7de97291700e054d413c3
#
_entry.id   f64621eb1ed7de97291700e054d413c3
#
_cell.length_a   1.000
_cell.length_b   1.000
_cell.length_c   1.000
_cell.angle_alpha   90.00
_cell.angle_beta   90.00
_cell.angle_gamma   90.00
#
_symmetry.space_group_name_H-M   'P 1'
#
loop_
_entity.id
_entity.type
_entity.pdbx_description
1 polymer ?
#
loop_
_entity_poly.entity_id
_entity_poly.type
_entity_poly.pdbx_seq_one_letter_code
_entity_poly.pdbx_strand_id
1 'polypeptide(L)'
;MTAREALLRWARRSTARYPGVRVNDFTASWRDGLAFSALIHRNRPDLLSWSESRQKRTRERLETAFHVVEKEYGVTRLLDPEVINELHYVLFLYIFD
;
A
#
# COMPACT_ATOMS: atom_id res chain seq x y z
N MET A 1 11.10 6.45 19.84
CA MET A 1 10.40 5.90 18.68
C MET A 1 11.29 6.02 17.45
N THR A 2 11.44 4.95 16.70
CA THR A 2 12.20 4.96 15.46
C THR A 2 11.35 5.52 14.32
N ALA A 3 12.00 5.92 13.23
CA ALA A 3 11.29 6.35 12.02
C ALA A 3 10.39 5.25 11.48
N ARG A 4 10.84 4.01 11.56
CA ARG A 4 10.05 2.86 11.13
C ARG A 4 8.77 2.70 11.96
N GLU A 5 8.90 2.83 13.27
CA GLU A 5 7.74 2.76 14.16
C GLU A 5 6.76 3.90 13.91
N ALA A 6 7.27 5.10 13.69
CA ALA A 6 6.43 6.25 13.38
C ALA A 6 5.67 6.05 12.08
N LEU A 7 6.33 5.51 11.05
CA LEU A 7 5.70 5.23 9.78
C LEU A 7 4.63 4.14 9.91
N LEU A 8 4.90 3.11 10.69
CA LEU A 8 3.93 2.04 10.92
C LEU A 8 2.68 2.59 11.61
N ARG A 9 2.84 3.45 12.59
CA ARG A 9 1.73 4.09 13.28
C ARG A 9 0.94 4.99 12.33
N TRP A 10 1.62 5.72 11.49
CA TRP A 10 0.96 6.55 10.47
C TRP A 10 0.14 5.69 9.52
N ALA A 11 0.73 4.60 9.02
CA ALA A 11 0.03 3.70 8.12
C ALA A 11 -1.21 3.08 8.78
N ARG A 12 -1.08 2.69 10.04
CA ARG A 12 -2.20 2.13 10.80
C ARG A 12 -3.33 3.14 10.94
N ARG A 13 -3.02 4.37 11.28
CA ARG A 13 -4.04 5.43 11.40
C ARG A 13 -4.67 5.75 10.07
N SER A 14 -3.86 5.79 9.03
CA SER A 14 -4.33 6.14 7.69
C SER A 14 -5.26 5.09 7.10
N THR A 15 -5.17 3.84 7.55
CA THR A 15 -6.00 2.75 7.05
C THR A 15 -7.10 2.33 8.03
N ALA A 16 -7.25 3.03 9.15
CA ALA A 16 -8.13 2.60 10.22
C ALA A 16 -9.60 2.47 9.80
N ARG A 17 -10.04 3.24 8.82
CA ARG A 17 -11.42 3.22 8.36
C ARG A 17 -11.69 2.20 7.27
N TYR A 18 -10.69 1.49 6.82
CA TYR A 18 -10.81 0.55 5.70
C TYR A 18 -11.06 -0.86 6.22
N PRO A 19 -12.26 -1.42 5.98
CA PRO A 19 -12.58 -2.75 6.48
C PRO A 19 -11.63 -3.81 5.92
N GLY A 20 -11.20 -4.71 6.78
CA GLY A 20 -10.32 -5.81 6.39
C GLY A 20 -8.85 -5.44 6.30
N VAL A 21 -8.49 -4.19 6.53
CA VAL A 21 -7.09 -3.76 6.51
C VAL A 21 -6.54 -3.76 7.92
N ARG A 22 -5.46 -4.54 8.12
CA ARG A 22 -4.74 -4.59 9.39
C ARG A 22 -3.27 -4.37 9.13
N VAL A 23 -2.70 -3.36 9.75
CA VAL A 23 -1.30 -3.01 9.56
C VAL A 23 -0.56 -3.21 10.88
N ASN A 24 0.06 -4.36 11.03
CA ASN A 24 0.83 -4.72 12.22
C ASN A 24 2.34 -4.68 11.98
N ASP A 25 2.76 -4.73 10.72
CA ASP A 25 4.16 -4.79 10.36
C ASP A 25 4.33 -4.25 8.95
N PHE A 26 5.54 -4.34 8.40
CA PHE A 26 5.85 -3.94 7.03
C PHE A 26 6.12 -5.12 6.11
N THR A 27 5.71 -6.31 6.49
CA THR A 27 5.87 -7.49 5.63
C THR A 27 4.53 -8.17 5.40
N ALA A 28 4.12 -9.04 6.32
CA ALA A 28 2.92 -9.86 6.14
C ALA A 28 1.64 -9.04 5.98
N SER A 29 1.53 -7.91 6.67
CA SER A 29 0.33 -7.06 6.60
C SER A 29 0.06 -6.48 5.22
N TRP A 30 1.06 -6.48 4.34
CA TRP A 30 0.98 -5.84 3.03
C TRP A 30 0.87 -6.81 1.87
N ARG A 31 0.99 -8.11 2.15
CA ARG A 31 1.05 -9.12 1.10
C ARG A 31 -0.22 -9.29 0.31
N ASP A 32 -1.36 -8.98 0.90
CA ASP A 32 -2.64 -9.09 0.20
C ASP A 32 -2.98 -7.87 -0.65
N GLY A 33 -2.19 -6.81 -0.57
CA GLY A 33 -2.39 -5.59 -1.34
C GLY A 33 -3.46 -4.66 -0.82
N LEU A 34 -4.19 -5.03 0.22
CA LEU A 34 -5.27 -4.18 0.75
C LEU A 34 -4.73 -2.92 1.40
N ALA A 35 -3.67 -3.03 2.19
CA ALA A 35 -3.10 -1.86 2.83
C ALA A 35 -2.54 -0.87 1.82
N PHE A 36 -1.88 -1.35 0.77
CA PHE A 36 -1.41 -0.48 -0.31
C PHE A 36 -2.56 0.24 -0.98
N SER A 37 -3.61 -0.51 -1.34
CA SER A 37 -4.77 0.06 -2.02
C SER A 37 -5.47 1.09 -1.14
N ALA A 38 -5.58 0.81 0.15
CA ALA A 38 -6.19 1.73 1.10
C ALA A 38 -5.41 3.04 1.20
N LEU A 39 -4.09 2.97 1.27
CA LEU A 39 -3.26 4.17 1.34
C LEU A 39 -3.37 5.02 0.09
N ILE A 40 -3.35 4.38 -1.07
CA ILE A 40 -3.50 5.10 -2.33
C ILE A 40 -4.87 5.77 -2.38
N HIS A 41 -5.91 5.03 -2.05
CA HIS A 41 -7.27 5.56 -2.08
C HIS A 41 -7.44 6.72 -1.10
N ARG A 42 -6.88 6.60 0.10
CA ARG A 42 -6.98 7.68 1.08
C ARG A 42 -6.26 8.94 0.60
N ASN A 43 -5.12 8.79 -0.04
CA ASN A 43 -4.35 9.93 -0.53
C ASN A 43 -4.99 10.54 -1.78
N ARG A 44 -5.41 9.71 -2.72
CA ARG A 44 -6.00 10.12 -3.99
C ARG A 44 -7.16 9.18 -4.35
N PRO A 45 -8.37 9.46 -3.82
CA PRO A 45 -9.52 8.57 -4.06
C PRO A 45 -9.90 8.42 -5.54
N ASP A 46 -9.47 9.36 -6.36
CA ASP A 46 -9.73 9.34 -7.80
C ASP A 46 -8.88 8.32 -8.56
N LEU A 47 -7.80 7.81 -7.95
CA LEU A 47 -6.85 6.95 -8.66
C LEU A 47 -7.24 5.49 -8.70
N LEU A 48 -8.01 5.02 -7.74
CA LEU A 48 -8.48 3.64 -7.75
C LEU A 48 -9.76 3.51 -6.93
N SER A 49 -10.57 2.52 -7.29
CA SER A 49 -11.80 2.21 -6.58
C SER A 49 -11.52 1.27 -5.43
N TRP A 50 -11.88 1.68 -4.22
CA TRP A 50 -11.71 0.83 -3.04
C TRP A 50 -12.57 -0.44 -3.12
N SER A 51 -13.83 -0.30 -3.55
CA SER A 51 -14.71 -1.46 -3.64
C SER A 51 -14.23 -2.47 -4.68
N GLU A 52 -13.70 -2.01 -5.80
CA GLU A 52 -13.11 -2.90 -6.79
C GLU A 52 -11.83 -3.56 -6.28
N SER A 53 -11.01 -2.81 -5.58
CA SER A 53 -9.77 -3.35 -5.01
C SER A 53 -10.04 -4.48 -4.03
N ARG A 54 -11.08 -4.34 -3.21
CA ARG A 54 -11.45 -5.38 -2.25
C ARG A 54 -11.90 -6.66 -2.92
N GLN A 55 -12.50 -6.57 -4.10
CA GLN A 55 -13.03 -7.72 -4.82
C GLN A 55 -12.00 -8.43 -5.68
N LYS A 56 -10.89 -7.79 -5.96
CA LYS A 56 -9.84 -8.38 -6.79
C LYS A 56 -9.09 -9.47 -6.05
N ARG A 57 -8.48 -10.37 -6.83
CA ARG A 57 -7.53 -11.33 -6.28
C ARG A 57 -6.27 -10.58 -5.84
N THR A 58 -5.54 -11.17 -4.94
CA THR A 58 -4.33 -10.56 -4.39
C THR A 58 -3.36 -10.09 -5.47
N ARG A 59 -3.08 -10.94 -6.45
CA ARG A 59 -2.14 -10.58 -7.51
C ARG A 59 -2.64 -9.38 -8.33
N GLU A 60 -3.90 -9.39 -8.70
CA GLU A 60 -4.48 -8.29 -9.47
C GLU A 60 -4.50 -6.99 -8.67
N ARG A 61 -4.79 -7.11 -7.38
CA ARG A 61 -4.82 -5.94 -6.50
C ARG A 61 -3.45 -5.30 -6.39
N LEU A 62 -2.41 -6.13 -6.21
CA LEU A 62 -1.04 -5.63 -6.15
C LEU A 62 -0.60 -5.04 -7.48
N GLU A 63 -0.93 -5.68 -8.59
CA GLU A 63 -0.61 -5.16 -9.91
C GLU A 63 -1.24 -3.79 -10.14
N THR A 64 -2.51 -3.65 -9.78
CA THR A 64 -3.23 -2.38 -9.91
C THR A 64 -2.58 -1.30 -9.05
N ALA A 65 -2.28 -1.61 -7.80
CA ALA A 65 -1.66 -0.65 -6.90
C ALA A 65 -0.29 -0.19 -7.41
N PHE A 66 0.53 -1.12 -7.85
CA PHE A 66 1.86 -0.78 -8.36
C PHE A 66 1.78 0.00 -9.67
N HIS A 67 0.82 -0.33 -10.52
CA HIS A 67 0.61 0.42 -11.77
C HIS A 67 0.24 1.87 -11.48
N VAL A 68 -0.66 2.09 -10.53
CA VAL A 68 -1.06 3.44 -10.14
C VAL A 68 0.14 4.21 -9.60
N VAL A 69 0.92 3.58 -8.75
CA VAL A 69 2.10 4.22 -8.16
C VAL A 69 3.11 4.61 -9.24
N GLU A 70 3.38 3.71 -10.19
CA GLU A 70 4.30 4.03 -11.29
C GLU A 70 3.80 5.20 -12.13
N LYS A 71 2.53 5.15 -12.50
CA LYS A 71 1.96 6.12 -13.43
C LYS A 71 1.73 7.48 -12.79
N GLU A 72 1.17 7.50 -11.59
CA GLU A 72 0.71 8.75 -10.98
C GLU A 72 1.73 9.38 -10.04
N TYR A 73 2.61 8.57 -9.45
CA TYR A 73 3.63 9.08 -8.54
C TYR A 73 5.03 9.05 -9.15
N GLY A 74 5.17 8.52 -10.35
CA GLY A 74 6.44 8.52 -11.06
C GLY A 74 7.49 7.58 -10.46
N VAL A 75 7.07 6.58 -9.73
CA VAL A 75 7.99 5.64 -9.08
C VAL A 75 8.18 4.42 -9.96
N THR A 76 9.43 4.10 -10.29
CA THR A 76 9.73 2.89 -11.03
C THR A 76 9.37 1.67 -10.20
N ARG A 77 8.76 0.67 -10.86
CA ARG A 77 8.41 -0.57 -10.18
C ARG A 77 9.68 -1.26 -9.68
N LEU A 78 9.77 -1.39 -8.38
CA LEU A 78 10.91 -2.03 -7.72
C LEU A 78 10.62 -3.46 -7.31
N LEU A 79 9.35 -3.83 -7.21
CA LEU A 79 8.94 -5.11 -6.65
C LEU A 79 8.02 -5.85 -7.59
N ASP A 80 8.24 -7.15 -7.71
CA ASP A 80 7.26 -8.06 -8.26
C ASP A 80 6.20 -8.29 -7.19
N PRO A 81 4.90 -8.41 -7.54
CA PRO A 81 3.85 -8.67 -6.56
C PRO A 81 4.08 -9.91 -5.70
N GLU A 82 4.89 -10.83 -6.18
CA GLU A 82 5.23 -12.05 -5.45
C GLU A 82 6.35 -11.86 -4.45
N VAL A 83 7.03 -10.73 -4.49
CA VAL A 83 8.19 -10.45 -3.65
C VAL A 83 7.93 -9.22 -2.81
N ILE A 84 6.97 -9.33 -1.89
CA ILE A 84 6.68 -8.27 -0.94
C ILE A 84 7.59 -8.46 0.26
N ASN A 85 8.45 -7.49 0.49
CA ASN A 85 9.40 -7.53 1.60
C ASN A 85 9.61 -6.12 2.12
N GLU A 86 10.72 -5.89 2.79
CA GLU A 86 10.98 -4.59 3.42
C GLU A 86 11.20 -3.45 2.41
N LEU A 87 11.33 -3.74 1.12
CA LEU A 87 11.50 -2.68 0.13
C LEU A 87 10.26 -1.80 0.02
N HIS A 88 9.08 -2.32 0.32
CA HIS A 88 7.88 -1.49 0.31
C HIS A 88 7.92 -0.42 1.41
N TYR A 89 8.69 -0.63 2.47
CA TYR A 89 8.91 0.40 3.48
C TYR A 89 9.61 1.61 2.85
N VAL A 90 10.64 1.36 2.04
CA VAL A 90 11.36 2.41 1.32
C VAL A 90 10.42 3.10 0.34
N LEU A 91 9.60 2.32 -0.33
CA LEU A 91 8.62 2.85 -1.27
C LEU A 91 7.65 3.81 -0.59
N PHE A 92 7.17 3.47 0.60
CA PHE A 92 6.30 4.35 1.37
C PHE A 92 6.99 5.64 1.74
N LEU A 93 8.22 5.55 2.20
CA LEU A 93 8.98 6.75 2.53
C LEU A 93 9.10 7.67 1.34
N TYR A 94 9.25 7.10 0.15
CA TYR A 94 9.40 7.85 -1.08
C TYR A 94 8.06 8.47 -1.52
N ILE A 95 6.97 7.72 -1.45
CA ILE A 95 5.69 8.14 -2.02
C ILE A 95 4.90 9.05 -1.09
N PHE A 96 4.86 8.71 0.19
CA PHE A 96 3.96 9.36 1.15
C PHE A 96 4.69 10.24 2.16
N ASP A 97 5.94 10.49 1.93
CA ASP A 97 6.76 11.31 2.80
C ASP A 97 6.33 12.79 2.79
#